data_ca6723b4729858def8150842be20ddd1
#
_entry.id   ca6723b4729858def8150842be20ddd1
#
_cell.length_a   1.000
_cell.length_b   1.000
_cell.length_c   1.000
_cell.angle_alpha   90.00
_cell.angle_beta   90.00
_cell.angle_gamma   90.00
#
_symmetry.space_group_name_H-M   'P 1'
#
loop_
_entity.id
_entity.type
_entity.pdbx_description
1 polymer ?
#
loop_
_entity_poly.entity_id
_entity_poly.type
_entity_poly.pdbx_seq_one_letter_code
_entity_poly.pdbx_strand_id
1 'polypeptide(L)'
;SIFTDSNENNSESIFEFQLSQDATNSQMGRNYTPLNYKMSQNFGWFRVNADVFEIHRNMYPNDPRIDATYMYDYTHAITGAPQRTYPAITTRTNVRASHPFLFKFAEKDKTHSNQYNSQNIVVYRYADLLLMLAEISNELQNGQQLGYVTEVLNRVGMTPQVGFLGSQEEFRDAIMNEYRFELIGEGEDAHNNRRRGFDYFLNNTILTHNTNTNPGFKASVDILLSTDPTGTMTLPIPQSEINTNELINN
;
A
#
# COMPACT_ATOMS: atom_id res chain seq x y z
N SER A 1 -16.68 -2.53 0.63
CA SER A 1 -15.27 -2.65 1.04
C SER A 1 -15.12 -3.75 2.07
N ILE A 2 -14.02 -4.49 2.04
CA ILE A 2 -13.67 -5.48 3.08
C ILE A 2 -13.00 -4.82 4.29
N PHE A 3 -12.64 -3.55 4.17
CA PHE A 3 -11.96 -2.76 5.20
C PHE A 3 -12.94 -1.83 5.92
N THR A 4 -14.05 -2.38 6.40
CA THR A 4 -15.06 -1.67 7.19
C THR A 4 -15.54 -2.57 8.29
N ASP A 5 -15.88 -2.02 9.45
CA ASP A 5 -16.37 -2.74 10.62
C ASP A 5 -17.59 -3.64 10.30
N SER A 6 -18.42 -3.22 9.37
CA SER A 6 -19.61 -3.96 8.98
C SER A 6 -19.34 -5.20 8.12
N ASN A 7 -18.10 -5.41 7.68
CA ASN A 7 -17.74 -6.49 6.76
C ASN A 7 -16.47 -7.24 7.18
N GLU A 8 -16.23 -7.33 8.47
CA GLU A 8 -15.14 -8.10 9.06
C GLU A 8 -15.39 -9.61 8.96
N ASN A 9 -14.30 -10.39 9.01
CA ASN A 9 -14.34 -11.86 8.95
C ASN A 9 -15.16 -12.40 7.78
N ASN A 10 -15.14 -11.71 6.67
CA ASN A 10 -15.84 -12.11 5.46
C ASN A 10 -15.10 -13.24 4.71
N SER A 11 -15.68 -13.75 3.63
CA SER A 11 -15.11 -14.86 2.86
C SER A 11 -13.79 -14.55 2.13
N GLU A 12 -13.43 -13.28 2.01
CA GLU A 12 -12.14 -12.83 1.46
C GLU A 12 -11.02 -12.92 2.50
N SER A 13 -11.35 -12.81 3.80
CA SER A 13 -10.38 -12.79 4.89
C SER A 13 -9.88 -14.20 5.23
N ILE A 14 -8.56 -14.35 5.31
CA ILE A 14 -7.89 -15.57 5.78
C ILE A 14 -7.44 -15.39 7.22
N PHE A 15 -6.89 -14.23 7.55
CA PHE A 15 -6.44 -13.90 8.89
C PHE A 15 -6.61 -12.42 9.20
N GLU A 16 -7.29 -12.13 10.32
CA GLU A 16 -7.49 -10.77 10.84
C GLU A 16 -7.13 -10.70 12.32
N PHE A 17 -6.49 -9.61 12.73
CA PHE A 17 -6.45 -9.23 14.14
C PHE A 17 -7.80 -8.64 14.53
N GLN A 18 -8.45 -9.28 15.51
CA GLN A 18 -9.73 -8.83 16.01
C GLN A 18 -9.54 -7.66 16.98
N LEU A 19 -10.15 -6.53 16.65
CA LEU A 19 -10.08 -5.32 17.45
C LEU A 19 -11.46 -4.94 18.01
N SER A 20 -11.47 -4.17 19.07
CA SER A 20 -12.69 -3.69 19.72
C SER A 20 -12.46 -2.28 20.24
N GLN A 21 -13.41 -1.39 19.99
CA GLN A 21 -13.36 -0.02 20.48
C GLN A 21 -13.13 0.08 21.99
N ASP A 22 -13.68 -0.85 22.75
CA ASP A 22 -13.67 -0.81 24.21
C ASP A 22 -12.47 -1.53 24.85
N ALA A 23 -11.79 -2.39 24.11
CA ALA A 23 -10.67 -3.20 24.65
C ALA A 23 -9.38 -2.95 23.88
N THR A 24 -9.29 -3.44 22.67
CA THR A 24 -8.10 -3.32 21.81
C THR A 24 -8.51 -2.55 20.55
N ASN A 25 -8.57 -1.24 20.67
CA ASN A 25 -9.07 -0.37 19.63
C ASN A 25 -8.08 -0.13 18.50
N SER A 26 -8.62 0.21 17.34
CA SER A 26 -7.88 0.63 16.16
C SER A 26 -7.85 2.16 16.02
N GLN A 27 -6.74 2.68 15.53
CA GLN A 27 -6.65 4.06 15.06
C GLN A 27 -6.51 4.13 13.52
N MET A 28 -6.71 3.04 12.82
CA MET A 28 -6.54 2.99 11.37
C MET A 28 -7.39 4.04 10.67
N GLY A 29 -8.68 4.09 10.94
CA GLY A 29 -9.56 5.08 10.34
C GLY A 29 -9.03 6.51 10.47
N ARG A 30 -8.59 6.89 11.67
CA ARG A 30 -8.04 8.24 11.95
C ARG A 30 -6.71 8.50 11.25
N ASN A 31 -5.82 7.52 11.22
CA ASN A 31 -4.49 7.67 10.65
C ASN A 31 -4.52 7.74 9.11
N TYR A 32 -5.44 7.01 8.50
CA TYR A 32 -5.59 6.96 7.04
C TYR A 32 -6.55 8.02 6.49
N THR A 33 -7.46 8.54 7.31
CA THR A 33 -8.39 9.59 6.87
C THR A 33 -7.71 10.95 6.83
N PRO A 34 -7.82 11.70 5.74
CA PRO A 34 -7.24 13.05 5.62
C PRO A 34 -7.67 13.98 6.72
N LEU A 35 -6.77 14.88 7.15
CA LEU A 35 -7.07 15.89 8.15
C LEU A 35 -8.29 16.74 7.73
N ASN A 36 -9.24 16.86 8.63
CA ASN A 36 -10.50 17.58 8.39
C ASN A 36 -11.38 17.03 7.26
N TYR A 37 -11.19 15.79 6.84
CA TYR A 37 -12.16 15.08 6.03
C TYR A 37 -13.26 14.53 6.94
N LYS A 38 -14.52 14.94 6.74
CA LYS A 38 -15.69 14.58 7.55
C LYS A 38 -15.59 14.88 9.06
N MET A 39 -14.40 14.76 9.66
CA MET A 39 -14.13 14.98 11.10
C MET A 39 -12.88 15.83 11.30
N SER A 40 -12.82 16.59 12.40
CA SER A 40 -11.68 17.45 12.73
C SER A 40 -10.48 16.74 13.36
N GLN A 41 -10.63 15.48 13.79
CA GLN A 41 -9.64 14.75 14.58
C GLN A 41 -8.82 13.72 13.80
N ASN A 42 -8.91 13.72 12.46
CA ASN A 42 -8.14 12.82 11.61
C ASN A 42 -6.70 13.32 11.44
N PHE A 43 -5.76 12.41 11.25
CA PHE A 43 -4.34 12.76 11.09
C PHE A 43 -3.86 12.74 9.63
N GLY A 44 -4.35 11.82 8.81
CA GLY A 44 -3.93 11.66 7.42
C GLY A 44 -2.42 11.49 7.27
N TRP A 45 -1.84 10.55 8.03
CA TRP A 45 -0.40 10.34 8.02
C TRP A 45 0.08 9.54 6.82
N PHE A 46 -0.76 8.64 6.32
CA PHE A 46 -0.36 7.71 5.27
C PHE A 46 -0.75 8.23 3.89
N ARG A 47 0.26 8.30 3.04
CA ARG A 47 0.12 8.71 1.64
C ARG A 47 0.71 7.67 0.72
N VAL A 48 0.16 7.60 -0.47
CA VAL A 48 0.66 6.73 -1.54
C VAL A 48 1.62 7.53 -2.39
N ASN A 49 2.73 6.91 -2.81
CA ASN A 49 3.61 7.50 -3.80
C ASN A 49 2.81 7.86 -5.06
N ALA A 50 2.95 9.10 -5.53
CA ALA A 50 2.21 9.59 -6.68
C ALA A 50 2.50 8.78 -7.95
N ASP A 51 3.72 8.28 -8.12
CA ASP A 51 4.06 7.47 -9.30
C ASP A 51 3.30 6.15 -9.31
N VAL A 52 3.09 5.51 -8.14
CA VAL A 52 2.26 4.29 -8.04
C VAL A 52 0.80 4.59 -8.43
N PHE A 53 0.25 5.71 -7.97
CA PHE A 53 -1.08 6.16 -8.35
C PHE A 53 -1.18 6.41 -9.87
N GLU A 54 -0.19 7.08 -10.47
CA GLU A 54 -0.18 7.36 -11.91
C GLU A 54 -0.04 6.08 -12.74
N ILE A 55 0.82 5.15 -12.32
CA ILE A 55 0.96 3.85 -12.98
C ILE A 55 -0.37 3.09 -12.95
N HIS A 56 -1.02 3.00 -11.77
CA HIS A 56 -2.31 2.35 -11.65
C HIS A 56 -3.37 2.96 -12.57
N ARG A 57 -3.53 4.29 -12.49
CA ARG A 57 -4.50 5.03 -13.30
C ARG A 57 -4.27 4.90 -14.80
N ASN A 58 -3.01 4.84 -15.24
CA ASN A 58 -2.68 4.71 -16.65
C ASN A 58 -2.86 3.27 -17.15
N MET A 59 -2.57 2.27 -16.33
CA MET A 59 -2.77 0.86 -16.69
C MET A 59 -4.25 0.46 -16.69
N TYR A 60 -5.02 0.95 -15.73
CA TYR A 60 -6.44 0.62 -15.56
C TYR A 60 -7.29 1.88 -15.35
N PRO A 61 -7.55 2.69 -16.41
CA PRO A 61 -8.19 4.01 -16.27
C PRO A 61 -9.58 3.99 -15.61
N ASN A 62 -10.29 2.86 -15.69
CA ASN A 62 -11.65 2.70 -15.17
C ASN A 62 -11.70 1.73 -13.96
N ASP A 63 -10.59 1.44 -13.35
CA ASP A 63 -10.53 0.55 -12.21
C ASP A 63 -11.22 1.19 -10.99
N PRO A 64 -12.27 0.57 -10.44
CA PRO A 64 -12.97 1.11 -9.28
C PRO A 64 -12.10 1.13 -8.02
N ARG A 65 -11.00 0.40 -7.99
CA ARG A 65 -10.02 0.47 -6.89
C ARG A 65 -9.33 1.83 -6.80
N ILE A 66 -9.26 2.61 -7.89
CA ILE A 66 -8.66 3.94 -7.88
C ILE A 66 -9.37 4.85 -6.88
N ASP A 67 -10.68 4.99 -7.01
CA ASP A 67 -11.47 5.83 -6.10
C ASP A 67 -11.57 5.25 -4.69
N ALA A 68 -11.49 3.93 -4.55
CA ALA A 68 -11.53 3.26 -3.26
C ALA A 68 -10.22 3.36 -2.46
N THR A 69 -9.10 3.49 -3.16
CA THR A 69 -7.74 3.41 -2.57
C THR A 69 -7.09 4.77 -2.41
N TYR A 70 -7.32 5.70 -3.35
CA TYR A 70 -6.61 6.98 -3.39
C TYR A 70 -7.55 8.15 -3.16
N MET A 71 -7.17 9.06 -2.28
CA MET A 71 -7.85 10.34 -2.13
C MET A 71 -6.86 11.48 -2.37
N TYR A 72 -7.07 12.26 -3.40
CA TYR A 72 -6.22 13.39 -3.77
C TYR A 72 -6.94 14.74 -3.70
N ASP A 73 -8.27 14.74 -3.63
CA ASP A 73 -9.08 15.92 -3.35
C ASP A 73 -10.24 15.58 -2.41
N TYR A 74 -10.66 16.56 -1.61
CA TYR A 74 -11.79 16.43 -0.70
C TYR A 74 -12.27 17.81 -0.23
N THR A 75 -13.43 17.85 0.42
CA THR A 75 -13.96 19.07 1.04
C THR A 75 -13.59 19.11 2.52
N HIS A 76 -13.01 20.21 2.97
CA HIS A 76 -12.69 20.45 4.38
C HIS A 76 -13.96 20.52 5.22
N ALA A 77 -14.11 19.65 6.21
CA ALA A 77 -15.35 19.47 6.96
C ALA A 77 -15.83 20.72 7.73
N ILE A 78 -14.89 21.58 8.17
CA ILE A 78 -15.22 22.77 8.98
C ILE A 78 -15.45 23.99 8.09
N THR A 79 -14.61 24.21 7.09
CA THR A 79 -14.62 25.45 6.29
C THR A 79 -15.37 25.32 4.97
N GLY A 80 -15.71 24.12 4.54
CA GLY A 80 -16.28 23.85 3.21
C GLY A 80 -15.32 24.08 2.04
N ALA A 81 -14.06 24.42 2.31
CA ALA A 81 -13.09 24.74 1.27
C ALA A 81 -12.58 23.46 0.58
N PRO A 82 -12.38 23.47 -0.76
CA PRO A 82 -11.76 22.36 -1.46
C PRO A 82 -10.29 22.23 -1.07
N GLN A 83 -9.87 20.98 -0.87
CA GLN A 83 -8.49 20.59 -0.57
C GLN A 83 -8.00 19.67 -1.68
N ARG A 84 -6.81 19.93 -2.20
CA ARG A 84 -6.16 19.04 -3.16
C ARG A 84 -4.73 18.76 -2.73
N THR A 85 -4.37 17.48 -2.70
CA THR A 85 -3.05 17.03 -2.28
C THR A 85 -2.22 16.49 -3.43
N TYR A 86 -2.86 16.17 -4.57
CA TYR A 86 -2.18 15.71 -5.77
C TYR A 86 -2.99 16.02 -7.05
N PRO A 87 -2.39 16.62 -8.08
CA PRO A 87 -1.22 17.50 -7.94
C PRO A 87 -1.56 18.65 -6.99
N ALA A 88 -0.60 19.07 -6.17
CA ALA A 88 -0.86 20.12 -5.18
C ALA A 88 -1.27 21.44 -5.85
N ILE A 89 -2.34 22.07 -5.36
CA ILE A 89 -2.82 23.36 -5.90
C ILE A 89 -1.91 24.52 -5.44
N THR A 90 -1.23 24.36 -4.31
CA THR A 90 -0.53 25.47 -3.66
C THR A 90 0.97 25.40 -3.85
N THR A 91 1.58 26.54 -4.11
CA THR A 91 3.02 26.79 -4.06
C THR A 91 3.57 26.87 -2.61
N ARG A 92 2.84 26.37 -1.61
CA ARG A 92 3.32 26.36 -0.24
C ARG A 92 4.62 25.59 -0.12
N THR A 93 5.69 26.29 0.23
CA THR A 93 7.03 25.73 0.43
C THR A 93 7.12 24.70 1.57
N ASN A 94 6.08 24.61 2.41
CA ASN A 94 6.00 23.71 3.56
C ASN A 94 5.26 22.40 3.29
N VAL A 95 4.81 22.12 2.05
CA VAL A 95 4.19 20.85 1.71
C VAL A 95 5.28 19.82 1.51
N ARG A 96 5.33 18.80 2.37
CA ARG A 96 6.35 17.74 2.34
C ARG A 96 6.38 16.99 1.02
N ALA A 97 5.22 16.74 0.45
CA ALA A 97 5.08 15.97 -0.77
C ALA A 97 3.74 16.23 -1.45
N SER A 98 3.72 16.08 -2.77
CA SER A 98 2.49 16.07 -3.57
C SER A 98 2.11 14.61 -3.84
N HIS A 99 1.40 14.00 -2.89
CA HIS A 99 0.98 12.60 -2.93
C HIS A 99 -0.49 12.45 -2.54
N PRO A 100 -1.24 11.51 -3.16
CA PRO A 100 -2.58 11.15 -2.69
C PRO A 100 -2.52 10.55 -1.28
N PHE A 101 -3.60 10.67 -0.51
CA PHE A 101 -3.76 9.88 0.70
C PHE A 101 -4.10 8.43 0.36
N LEU A 102 -3.60 7.51 1.17
CA LEU A 102 -4.07 6.14 1.16
C LEU A 102 -5.45 6.07 1.84
N PHE A 103 -6.50 5.95 1.04
CA PHE A 103 -7.88 6.06 1.49
C PHE A 103 -8.55 4.70 1.77
N LYS A 104 -7.87 3.62 1.44
CA LYS A 104 -8.39 2.25 1.56
C LYS A 104 -8.93 1.91 2.93
N PHE A 105 -8.23 2.32 3.98
CA PHE A 105 -8.56 2.09 5.39
C PHE A 105 -9.21 3.30 6.06
N ALA A 106 -9.51 4.35 5.32
CA ALA A 106 -10.15 5.53 5.88
C ALA A 106 -11.56 5.20 6.32
N GLU A 107 -11.98 5.81 7.43
CA GLU A 107 -13.36 5.72 7.91
C GLU A 107 -14.29 6.50 6.98
N LYS A 108 -14.97 5.78 6.09
CA LYS A 108 -15.81 6.35 5.03
C LYS A 108 -17.19 6.75 5.54
N ASP A 109 -17.71 6.00 6.49
CA ASP A 109 -19.10 6.10 6.93
C ASP A 109 -19.29 6.92 8.21
N LYS A 110 -18.20 7.35 8.85
CA LYS A 110 -18.23 8.14 10.10
C LYS A 110 -19.11 7.46 11.17
N THR A 111 -18.92 6.18 11.36
CA THR A 111 -19.70 5.38 12.32
C THR A 111 -19.27 5.60 13.77
N HIS A 112 -18.03 6.09 13.99
CA HIS A 112 -17.43 6.26 15.31
C HIS A 112 -17.47 7.72 15.74
N SER A 113 -17.84 7.94 16.99
CA SER A 113 -17.90 9.27 17.60
C SER A 113 -16.56 9.77 18.13
N ASN A 114 -15.57 8.89 18.26
CA ASN A 114 -14.23 9.17 18.78
C ASN A 114 -13.13 8.73 17.80
N GLN A 115 -11.89 8.88 18.22
CA GLN A 115 -10.70 8.54 17.42
C GLN A 115 -10.41 7.03 17.34
N TYR A 116 -11.11 6.21 18.10
CA TYR A 116 -10.91 4.77 18.19
C TYR A 116 -12.06 4.07 17.51
N ASN A 117 -11.76 3.00 16.82
CA ASN A 117 -12.78 2.17 16.17
C ASN A 117 -12.49 0.68 16.37
N SER A 118 -13.43 -0.15 15.93
CA SER A 118 -13.33 -1.61 16.03
C SER A 118 -12.72 -2.25 14.79
N GLN A 119 -12.38 -1.46 13.77
CA GLN A 119 -11.92 -1.98 12.49
C GLN A 119 -10.76 -2.97 12.63
N ASN A 120 -10.98 -4.21 12.25
CA ASN A 120 -9.98 -5.26 12.24
C ASN A 120 -8.82 -4.95 11.28
N ILE A 121 -7.66 -5.51 11.59
CA ILE A 121 -6.51 -5.46 10.70
C ILE A 121 -6.45 -6.77 9.91
N VAL A 122 -6.78 -6.71 8.65
CA VAL A 122 -6.63 -7.84 7.72
C VAL A 122 -5.14 -8.03 7.44
N VAL A 123 -4.63 -9.24 7.72
CA VAL A 123 -3.23 -9.60 7.51
C VAL A 123 -3.06 -10.39 6.23
N TYR A 124 -3.92 -11.41 6.02
CA TYR A 124 -3.93 -12.20 4.80
C TYR A 124 -5.34 -12.35 4.26
N ARG A 125 -5.49 -12.25 2.97
CA ARG A 125 -6.77 -12.41 2.27
C ARG A 125 -6.65 -13.18 0.97
N TYR A 126 -7.78 -13.59 0.42
CA TYR A 126 -7.83 -14.48 -0.72
C TYR A 126 -7.15 -13.91 -1.97
N ALA A 127 -7.26 -12.60 -2.22
CA ALA A 127 -6.56 -11.97 -3.34
C ALA A 127 -5.04 -12.09 -3.23
N ASP A 128 -4.46 -11.97 -2.02
CA ASP A 128 -3.03 -12.16 -1.80
C ASP A 128 -2.62 -13.61 -2.14
N LEU A 129 -3.38 -14.60 -1.67
CA LEU A 129 -3.17 -16.00 -2.01
C LEU A 129 -3.22 -16.23 -3.53
N LEU A 130 -4.18 -15.62 -4.23
CA LEU A 130 -4.28 -15.76 -5.69
C LEU A 130 -3.06 -15.15 -6.42
N LEU A 131 -2.58 -14.00 -5.97
CA LEU A 131 -1.38 -13.38 -6.54
C LEU A 131 -0.12 -14.23 -6.28
N MET A 132 0.02 -14.81 -5.09
CA MET A 132 1.10 -15.75 -4.80
C MET A 132 1.03 -17.00 -5.70
N LEU A 133 -0.16 -17.58 -5.89
CA LEU A 133 -0.35 -18.72 -6.78
C LEU A 133 -0.04 -18.36 -8.25
N ALA A 134 -0.40 -17.16 -8.68
CA ALA A 134 -0.08 -16.67 -10.02
C ALA A 134 1.44 -16.56 -10.23
N GLU A 135 2.14 -15.99 -9.27
CA GLU A 135 3.60 -15.88 -9.31
C GLU A 135 4.29 -17.24 -9.31
N ILE A 136 3.92 -18.15 -8.39
CA ILE A 136 4.44 -19.52 -8.34
C ILE A 136 4.19 -20.24 -9.66
N SER A 137 2.98 -20.12 -10.22
CA SER A 137 2.64 -20.77 -11.50
C SER A 137 3.46 -20.23 -12.66
N ASN A 138 3.77 -18.94 -12.66
CA ASN A 138 4.69 -18.32 -13.63
C ASN A 138 6.11 -18.87 -13.49
N GLU A 139 6.61 -19.03 -12.25
CA GLU A 139 7.95 -19.59 -12.03
C GLU A 139 8.04 -21.07 -12.44
N LEU A 140 7.01 -21.84 -12.17
CA LEU A 140 6.92 -23.25 -12.54
C LEU A 140 6.55 -23.48 -14.03
N GLN A 141 6.18 -22.43 -14.77
CA GLN A 141 5.74 -22.51 -16.17
C GLN A 141 4.63 -23.55 -16.39
N ASN A 142 3.69 -23.68 -15.45
CA ASN A 142 2.62 -24.67 -15.48
C ASN A 142 1.34 -24.21 -16.22
N GLY A 143 1.32 -22.97 -16.69
CA GLY A 143 0.23 -22.41 -17.50
C GLY A 143 -1.00 -21.91 -16.72
N GLN A 144 -0.99 -21.94 -15.38
CA GLN A 144 -2.15 -21.54 -14.55
C GLN A 144 -2.12 -20.08 -14.12
N GLN A 145 -0.98 -19.38 -14.26
CA GLN A 145 -0.73 -18.03 -13.75
C GLN A 145 -1.79 -17.02 -14.18
N LEU A 146 -2.21 -17.07 -15.44
CA LEU A 146 -3.19 -16.13 -15.99
C LEU A 146 -4.58 -16.32 -15.37
N GLY A 147 -4.95 -17.55 -15.02
CA GLY A 147 -6.23 -17.86 -14.39
C GLY A 147 -6.37 -17.16 -13.04
N TYR A 148 -5.35 -17.24 -12.20
CA TYR A 148 -5.34 -16.62 -10.87
C TYR A 148 -5.41 -15.10 -10.95
N VAL A 149 -4.62 -14.46 -11.82
CA VAL A 149 -4.68 -13.01 -12.04
C VAL A 149 -6.05 -12.58 -12.57
N THR A 150 -6.61 -13.37 -13.49
CA THR A 150 -7.94 -13.08 -14.05
C THR A 150 -9.02 -13.10 -12.96
N GLU A 151 -8.93 -13.99 -11.99
CA GLU A 151 -9.88 -14.06 -10.87
C GLU A 151 -9.80 -12.78 -10.01
N VAL A 152 -8.60 -12.30 -9.68
CA VAL A 152 -8.41 -11.04 -8.94
C VAL A 152 -9.01 -9.86 -9.71
N LEU A 153 -8.71 -9.74 -10.99
CA LEU A 153 -9.13 -8.62 -11.82
C LEU A 153 -10.63 -8.63 -12.14
N ASN A 154 -11.22 -9.80 -12.39
CA ASN A 154 -12.64 -9.93 -12.68
C ASN A 154 -13.53 -9.45 -11.53
N ARG A 155 -13.08 -9.57 -10.29
CA ARG A 155 -13.77 -9.06 -9.11
C ARG A 155 -14.07 -7.56 -9.21
N VAL A 156 -13.20 -6.83 -9.87
CA VAL A 156 -13.31 -5.37 -10.07
C VAL A 156 -13.66 -4.98 -11.50
N GLY A 157 -14.05 -5.95 -12.33
CA GLY A 157 -14.46 -5.72 -13.71
C GLY A 157 -13.30 -5.40 -14.66
N MET A 158 -12.06 -5.73 -14.29
CA MET A 158 -10.87 -5.52 -15.11
C MET A 158 -10.41 -6.82 -15.75
N THR A 159 -9.56 -6.70 -16.77
CA THR A 159 -8.95 -7.84 -17.47
C THR A 159 -7.42 -7.71 -17.43
N PRO A 160 -6.70 -8.84 -17.47
CA PRO A 160 -5.24 -8.84 -17.49
C PRO A 160 -4.68 -7.96 -18.62
N GLN A 161 -3.72 -7.10 -18.29
CA GLN A 161 -2.99 -6.28 -19.24
C GLN A 161 -1.97 -7.09 -20.04
N VAL A 162 -1.46 -6.49 -21.11
CA VAL A 162 -0.57 -7.16 -22.07
C VAL A 162 0.66 -7.82 -21.44
N GLY A 163 1.21 -7.24 -20.38
CA GLY A 163 2.34 -7.81 -19.66
C GLY A 163 2.08 -9.20 -19.05
N PHE A 164 0.81 -9.50 -18.71
CA PHE A 164 0.41 -10.83 -18.24
C PHE A 164 0.32 -11.89 -19.36
N LEU A 165 0.31 -11.45 -20.60
CA LEU A 165 0.19 -12.30 -21.79
C LEU A 165 1.55 -12.53 -22.47
N GLY A 166 2.60 -11.92 -21.96
CA GLY A 166 3.93 -11.95 -22.54
C GLY A 166 4.83 -13.07 -22.01
N SER A 167 6.13 -12.82 -22.00
CA SER A 167 7.13 -13.74 -21.47
C SER A 167 7.03 -13.90 -19.94
N GLN A 168 7.75 -14.88 -19.40
CA GLN A 168 7.86 -15.10 -17.96
C GLN A 168 8.34 -13.82 -17.21
N GLU A 169 9.28 -13.08 -17.77
CA GLU A 169 9.80 -11.85 -17.16
C GLU A 169 8.80 -10.70 -17.24
N GLU A 170 8.11 -10.53 -18.36
CA GLU A 170 7.02 -9.55 -18.49
C GLU A 170 5.88 -9.84 -17.50
N PHE A 171 5.57 -11.12 -17.28
CA PHE A 171 4.60 -11.51 -16.25
C PHE A 171 5.10 -11.16 -14.84
N ARG A 172 6.39 -11.40 -14.53
CA ARG A 172 6.99 -11.02 -13.24
C ARG A 172 6.83 -9.53 -12.96
N ASP A 173 7.06 -8.68 -13.94
CA ASP A 173 6.90 -7.23 -13.79
C ASP A 173 5.45 -6.82 -13.67
N ALA A 174 4.56 -7.44 -14.45
CA ALA A 174 3.13 -7.17 -14.40
C ALA A 174 2.52 -7.55 -13.04
N ILE A 175 2.89 -8.70 -12.48
CA ILE A 175 2.35 -9.14 -11.19
C ILE A 175 2.83 -8.28 -10.03
N MET A 176 4.03 -7.72 -10.09
CA MET A 176 4.51 -6.78 -9.07
C MET A 176 3.67 -5.50 -9.03
N ASN A 177 3.23 -5.02 -10.19
CA ASN A 177 2.29 -3.90 -10.24
C ASN A 177 0.93 -4.29 -9.66
N GLU A 178 0.43 -5.47 -9.97
CA GLU A 178 -0.86 -5.94 -9.43
C GLU A 178 -0.83 -6.15 -7.91
N TYR A 179 0.24 -6.68 -7.35
CA TYR A 179 0.47 -6.71 -5.91
C TYR A 179 0.34 -5.31 -5.29
N ARG A 180 0.94 -4.30 -5.91
CA ARG A 180 0.84 -2.92 -5.45
C ARG A 180 -0.57 -2.38 -5.52
N PHE A 181 -1.27 -2.58 -6.65
CA PHE A 181 -2.62 -2.03 -6.82
C PHE A 181 -3.62 -2.69 -5.90
N GLU A 182 -3.50 -3.99 -5.71
CA GLU A 182 -4.40 -4.79 -4.90
C GLU A 182 -4.11 -4.67 -3.40
N LEU A 183 -2.83 -4.78 -3.00
CA LEU A 183 -2.41 -4.91 -1.60
C LEU A 183 -1.76 -3.65 -1.01
N ILE A 184 -1.84 -2.50 -1.70
CA ILE A 184 -1.23 -1.27 -1.20
C ILE A 184 -1.74 -0.91 0.21
N GLY A 185 -0.81 -0.67 1.13
CA GLY A 185 -1.10 -0.33 2.52
C GLY A 185 -1.37 -1.52 3.43
N GLU A 186 -1.35 -2.75 2.90
CA GLU A 186 -1.54 -3.97 3.70
C GLU A 186 -0.24 -4.53 4.29
N GLY A 187 0.90 -3.85 4.06
CA GLY A 187 2.20 -4.22 4.64
C GLY A 187 3.16 -4.91 3.68
N GLU A 188 2.67 -5.42 2.55
CA GLU A 188 3.41 -6.30 1.66
C GLU A 188 4.38 -5.59 0.69
N ASP A 189 4.12 -4.33 0.31
CA ASP A 189 4.86 -3.67 -0.78
C ASP A 189 6.37 -3.61 -0.54
N ALA A 190 6.80 -3.31 0.69
CA ALA A 190 8.22 -3.21 1.01
C ALA A 190 8.94 -4.57 0.92
N HIS A 191 8.28 -5.65 1.33
CA HIS A 191 8.80 -7.00 1.25
C HIS A 191 8.84 -7.48 -0.20
N ASN A 192 7.78 -7.28 -0.94
CA ASN A 192 7.67 -7.65 -2.35
C ASN A 192 8.74 -6.96 -3.20
N ASN A 193 8.98 -5.66 -3.00
CA ASN A 193 10.01 -4.94 -3.73
C ASN A 193 11.43 -5.42 -3.37
N ARG A 194 11.71 -5.72 -2.08
CA ARG A 194 13.03 -6.20 -1.66
C ARG A 194 13.36 -7.58 -2.22
N ARG A 195 12.40 -8.52 -2.23
CA ARG A 195 12.66 -9.90 -2.72
C ARG A 195 12.99 -9.96 -4.22
N ARG A 196 12.69 -8.87 -4.97
CA ARG A 196 13.11 -8.70 -6.38
C ARG A 196 14.55 -8.19 -6.53
N GLY A 197 15.27 -7.96 -5.43
CA GLY A 197 16.63 -7.51 -5.41
C GLY A 197 16.80 -6.01 -5.27
N PHE A 198 18.07 -5.59 -5.01
CA PHE A 198 18.39 -4.22 -4.67
C PHE A 198 18.04 -3.23 -5.78
N ASP A 199 18.34 -3.53 -7.02
CA ASP A 199 18.07 -2.62 -8.14
C ASP A 199 16.58 -2.40 -8.33
N TYR A 200 15.77 -3.44 -8.18
CA TYR A 200 14.32 -3.33 -8.24
C TYR A 200 13.79 -2.47 -7.07
N PHE A 201 14.24 -2.72 -5.85
CA PHE A 201 13.87 -1.95 -4.67
C PHE A 201 14.27 -0.49 -4.80
N LEU A 202 15.50 -0.21 -5.25
CA LEU A 202 15.99 1.15 -5.48
C LEU A 202 15.10 1.90 -6.48
N ASN A 203 14.84 1.31 -7.64
CA ASN A 203 14.11 1.97 -8.72
C ASN A 203 12.61 2.11 -8.41
N ASN A 204 11.99 1.11 -7.78
CA ASN A 204 10.56 1.06 -7.60
C ASN A 204 10.07 1.57 -6.22
N THR A 205 10.97 1.78 -5.27
CA THR A 205 10.61 2.30 -3.94
C THR A 205 11.31 3.63 -3.66
N ILE A 206 12.63 3.67 -3.73
CA ILE A 206 13.41 4.84 -3.26
C ILE A 206 13.36 5.98 -4.27
N LEU A 207 13.66 5.72 -5.54
CA LEU A 207 13.69 6.76 -6.57
C LEU A 207 12.28 7.27 -6.88
N THR A 208 11.28 6.41 -6.91
CA THR A 208 9.88 6.81 -7.08
C THR A 208 9.41 7.68 -5.92
N HIS A 209 9.77 7.36 -4.67
CA HIS A 209 9.50 8.22 -3.52
C HIS A 209 10.08 9.62 -3.71
N ASN A 210 11.29 9.73 -4.24
CA ASN A 210 11.97 10.99 -4.41
C ASN A 210 11.39 11.88 -5.51
N THR A 211 10.69 11.33 -6.49
CA THR A 211 10.18 12.08 -7.66
C THR A 211 9.26 13.23 -7.26
N ASN A 212 8.29 12.96 -6.38
CA ASN A 212 7.29 13.95 -5.95
C ASN A 212 7.54 14.49 -4.52
N THR A 213 8.70 14.19 -3.94
CA THR A 213 9.04 14.57 -2.57
C THR A 213 9.87 15.85 -2.57
N ASN A 214 9.58 16.76 -1.66
CA ASN A 214 10.33 18.00 -1.47
C ASN A 214 11.80 17.68 -1.15
N PRO A 215 12.80 18.40 -1.71
CA PRO A 215 14.23 18.09 -1.55
C PRO A 215 14.69 17.82 -0.13
N GLY A 216 14.16 18.55 0.88
CA GLY A 216 14.50 18.36 2.29
C GLY A 216 13.99 17.04 2.91
N PHE A 217 13.18 16.27 2.21
CA PHE A 217 12.60 15.00 2.69
C PHE A 217 12.89 13.81 1.76
N LYS A 218 13.71 14.04 0.74
CA LYS A 218 14.15 12.94 -0.15
C LYS A 218 15.03 11.96 0.60
N ALA A 219 14.87 10.68 0.31
CA ALA A 219 15.83 9.67 0.74
C ALA A 219 17.19 9.94 0.09
N SER A 220 18.27 9.83 0.86
CA SER A 220 19.61 10.00 0.31
C SER A 220 20.03 8.73 -0.42
N VAL A 221 20.01 8.79 -1.74
CA VAL A 221 20.44 7.67 -2.60
C VAL A 221 21.93 7.40 -2.41
N ASP A 222 22.74 8.44 -2.24
CA ASP A 222 24.18 8.29 -2.03
C ASP A 222 24.52 7.51 -0.76
N ILE A 223 23.79 7.76 0.33
CA ILE A 223 23.92 7.00 1.58
C ILE A 223 23.51 5.54 1.35
N LEU A 224 22.40 5.30 0.65
CA LEU A 224 21.93 3.94 0.35
C LEU A 224 22.91 3.19 -0.55
N LEU A 225 23.51 3.84 -1.54
CA LEU A 225 24.49 3.24 -2.43
C LEU A 225 25.87 3.06 -1.77
N SER A 226 26.23 3.91 -0.81
CA SER A 226 27.47 3.80 -0.04
C SER A 226 27.40 2.78 1.09
N THR A 227 26.18 2.46 1.55
CA THR A 227 25.92 1.40 2.51
C THR A 227 25.97 0.06 1.76
N ASP A 228 26.46 -0.98 2.42
CA ASP A 228 26.37 -2.33 1.88
C ASP A 228 24.91 -2.60 1.42
N PRO A 229 24.68 -2.90 0.13
CA PRO A 229 23.35 -3.19 -0.38
C PRO A 229 22.60 -4.23 0.45
N THR A 230 23.33 -5.22 0.99
CA THR A 230 22.78 -6.24 1.90
C THR A 230 22.17 -5.60 3.14
N GLY A 231 22.82 -4.64 3.76
CA GLY A 231 22.31 -3.95 4.96
C GLY A 231 21.05 -3.09 4.68
N THR A 232 20.86 -2.66 3.43
CA THR A 232 19.64 -1.95 3.00
C THR A 232 18.47 -2.92 2.75
N MET A 233 18.79 -4.14 2.32
CA MET A 233 17.80 -5.15 1.95
C MET A 233 17.29 -5.99 3.14
N THR A 234 18.07 -6.06 4.21
CA THR A 234 17.77 -6.83 5.40
C THR A 234 17.60 -5.92 6.62
N LEU A 235 16.69 -6.27 7.51
CA LEU A 235 16.61 -5.60 8.80
C LEU A 235 17.71 -6.16 9.72
N PRO A 236 18.37 -5.29 10.51
CA PRO A 236 19.33 -5.78 11.50
C PRO A 236 18.62 -6.62 12.57
N ILE A 237 19.30 -7.64 13.06
CA ILE A 237 18.81 -8.40 14.22
C ILE A 237 18.75 -7.44 15.42
N PRO A 238 17.62 -7.35 16.14
CA PRO A 238 17.53 -6.49 17.32
C PRO A 238 18.63 -6.77 18.34
N GLN A 239 19.21 -5.73 18.93
CA GLN A 239 20.29 -5.90 19.91
C GLN A 239 19.86 -6.73 21.14
N SER A 240 18.58 -6.66 21.52
CA SER A 240 18.02 -7.50 22.56
C SER A 240 18.13 -9.00 22.22
N GLU A 241 17.85 -9.36 20.98
CA GLU A 241 17.97 -10.74 20.51
C GLU A 241 19.44 -11.20 20.49
N ILE A 242 20.34 -10.36 19.98
CA ILE A 242 21.78 -10.65 20.02
C ILE A 242 22.27 -10.89 21.44
N ASN A 243 21.78 -10.11 22.40
CA ASN A 243 22.22 -10.22 23.80
C ASN A 243 21.68 -11.44 24.53
N THR A 244 20.55 -12.00 24.10
CA THR A 244 19.85 -13.08 24.81
C THR A 244 19.90 -14.43 24.11
N ASN A 245 20.23 -14.45 22.82
CA ASN A 245 20.27 -15.68 22.03
C ASN A 245 21.72 -16.14 21.80
N GLU A 246 22.12 -17.16 22.54
CA GLU A 246 23.48 -17.72 22.49
C GLU A 246 23.85 -18.27 21.09
N LEU A 247 22.87 -18.66 20.27
CA LEU A 247 23.10 -19.20 18.94
C LEU A 247 23.48 -18.13 17.90
N ILE A 248 23.19 -16.87 18.16
CA ILE A 248 23.56 -15.76 17.27
C ILE A 248 25.02 -15.32 17.49
N ASN A 249 25.56 -15.59 18.67
CA ASN A 249 26.90 -15.18 19.08
C ASN A 249 28.00 -16.23 18.78
N ASN A 250 27.63 -17.36 18.18
CA ASN A 250 28.50 -18.41 17.70
C ASN A 250 28.55 -18.40 16.17
#